data_c2ce14e3d281095c04ddacc7b8e2b44a
#
_entry.id   c2ce14e3d281095c04ddacc7b8e2b44a
#
_cell.length_a   1.000
_cell.length_b   1.000
_cell.length_c   1.000
_cell.angle_alpha   90.00
_cell.angle_beta   90.00
_cell.angle_gamma   90.00
#
_symmetry.space_group_name_H-M   'P 1'
#
loop_
_entity.id
_entity.type
_entity.pdbx_description
1 polymer ?
#
loop_
_entity_poly.entity_id
_entity_poly.type
_entity_poly.pdbx_seq_one_letter_code
_entity_poly.pdbx_strand_id
1 'polypeptide(L)'
;VKDGKLHIRSGASCIGQGLGTVLTQIVCTMLHCEREDVVYEAANTVNAPDSGTTSGSRQTLVTGEACRRACQKLLAAAGADVRVSDYSGIAHRQGMESLPGGNSSGTVGTELPEGASVDWRALEGQEFYGEYLAKTDPLGAQNVENPISHVAYGYATHVCVLNDDGTIREIDAAHFVGKAINPLSCEGQIEGGVTMALGFTLTEHYPLYDCIPSARFGTLG
;
A
#
# COMPACT_ATOMS: atom_id res chain seq x y z
N VAL A 1 15.95 -3.89 -15.98
CA VAL A 1 16.08 -2.77 -16.94
C VAL A 1 15.85 -3.30 -18.32
N LYS A 2 15.06 -2.64 -19.13
CA LYS A 2 14.73 -3.07 -20.48
C LYS A 2 14.38 -1.88 -21.36
N ASP A 3 14.92 -1.83 -22.57
CA ASP A 3 14.69 -0.76 -23.55
C ASP A 3 14.98 0.65 -22.98
N GLY A 4 16.02 0.75 -22.15
CA GLY A 4 16.43 1.98 -21.48
C GLY A 4 15.45 2.48 -20.41
N LYS A 5 14.52 1.62 -19.94
CA LYS A 5 13.52 1.93 -18.92
C LYS A 5 13.55 0.94 -17.76
N LEU A 6 13.00 1.37 -16.64
CA LEU A 6 12.82 0.55 -15.44
C LEU A 6 11.46 -0.16 -15.49
N HIS A 7 11.45 -1.45 -15.68
CA HIS A 7 10.23 -2.24 -15.73
C HIS A 7 9.93 -2.86 -14.38
N ILE A 8 8.76 -2.54 -13.82
CA ILE A 8 8.26 -3.12 -12.57
C ILE A 8 7.36 -4.29 -12.91
N ARG A 9 7.72 -5.49 -12.44
CA ARG A 9 6.90 -6.69 -12.51
C ARG A 9 6.49 -7.12 -11.10
N SER A 10 5.22 -7.29 -10.88
CA SER A 10 4.66 -7.71 -9.60
C SER A 10 3.46 -8.61 -9.84
N GLY A 11 3.31 -9.67 -9.04
CA GLY A 11 2.13 -10.52 -9.04
C GLY A 11 0.94 -9.90 -8.28
N ALA A 12 1.18 -8.81 -7.56
CA ALA A 12 0.11 -8.11 -6.86
C ALA A 12 -0.82 -7.38 -7.83
N SER A 13 -2.13 -7.49 -7.58
CA SER A 13 -3.16 -6.91 -8.46
C SER A 13 -3.59 -5.53 -7.99
N CYS A 14 -3.82 -4.63 -8.93
CA CYS A 14 -4.53 -3.39 -8.67
C CYS A 14 -6.04 -3.68 -8.70
N ILE A 15 -6.72 -3.39 -7.60
CA ILE A 15 -8.18 -3.55 -7.45
C ILE A 15 -8.89 -2.20 -7.25
N GLY A 16 -8.29 -1.12 -7.72
CA GLY A 16 -8.74 0.27 -7.59
C GLY A 16 -7.88 1.13 -6.65
N GLN A 17 -7.00 0.53 -5.85
CA GLN A 17 -6.16 1.23 -4.86
C GLN A 17 -4.92 1.91 -5.44
N GLY A 18 -4.71 1.89 -6.76
CA GLY A 18 -3.62 2.63 -7.39
C GLY A 18 -2.23 2.00 -7.23
N LEU A 19 -2.13 0.66 -7.11
CA LEU A 19 -0.85 -0.04 -6.87
C LEU A 19 0.25 0.34 -7.85
N GLY A 20 -0.04 0.38 -9.15
CA GLY A 20 0.96 0.72 -10.17
C GLY A 20 1.54 2.11 -9.97
N THR A 21 0.70 3.09 -9.61
CA THR A 21 1.13 4.45 -9.29
C THR A 21 2.04 4.47 -8.07
N VAL A 22 1.64 3.79 -7.00
CA VAL A 22 2.42 3.70 -5.75
C VAL A 22 3.79 3.07 -5.99
N LEU A 23 3.86 1.94 -6.71
CA LEU A 23 5.13 1.29 -7.02
C LEU A 23 6.03 2.16 -7.91
N THR A 24 5.44 2.84 -8.90
CA THR A 24 6.17 3.81 -9.73
C THR A 24 6.77 4.94 -8.88
N GLN A 25 6.00 5.51 -7.96
CA GLN A 25 6.48 6.56 -7.06
C GLN A 25 7.59 6.07 -6.14
N ILE A 26 7.51 4.83 -5.64
CA ILE A 26 8.59 4.22 -4.85
C ILE A 26 9.87 4.14 -5.68
N VAL A 27 9.80 3.65 -6.92
CA VAL A 27 10.96 3.56 -7.82
C VAL A 27 11.53 4.93 -8.13
N CYS A 28 10.69 5.91 -8.48
CA CYS A 28 11.14 7.27 -8.76
C CYS A 28 11.84 7.90 -7.55
N THR A 29 11.28 7.70 -6.36
CA THR A 29 11.89 8.21 -5.11
C THR A 29 13.22 7.53 -4.81
N MET A 30 13.30 6.21 -4.97
CA MET A 30 14.49 5.44 -4.66
C MET A 30 15.65 5.68 -5.63
N LEU A 31 15.35 5.90 -6.90
CA LEU A 31 16.35 5.99 -7.99
C LEU A 31 16.53 7.41 -8.51
N HIS A 32 15.82 8.40 -7.96
CA HIS A 32 15.80 9.79 -8.40
C HIS A 32 15.58 9.91 -9.91
N CYS A 33 14.61 9.16 -10.44
CA CYS A 33 14.26 9.15 -11.85
C CYS A 33 12.86 9.73 -12.09
N GLU A 34 12.59 10.07 -13.35
CA GLU A 34 11.30 10.62 -13.75
C GLU A 34 10.26 9.51 -13.96
N ARG A 35 8.98 9.90 -13.89
CA ARG A 35 7.86 8.98 -14.11
C ARG A 35 7.95 8.26 -15.46
N GLU A 36 8.42 8.96 -16.47
CA GLU A 36 8.57 8.50 -17.86
C GLU A 36 9.64 7.43 -18.02
N ASP A 37 10.58 7.33 -17.09
CA ASP A 37 11.62 6.29 -17.06
C ASP A 37 11.08 4.94 -16.56
N VAL A 38 9.88 4.93 -15.96
CA VAL A 38 9.32 3.74 -15.30
C VAL A 38 8.14 3.19 -16.06
N VAL A 39 8.13 1.88 -16.29
CA VAL A 39 7.03 1.12 -16.89
C VAL A 39 6.50 0.13 -15.86
N TYR A 40 5.26 0.31 -15.43
CA TYR A 40 4.56 -0.70 -14.64
C TYR A 40 3.90 -1.72 -15.57
N GLU A 41 4.36 -2.96 -15.51
CA GLU A 41 3.75 -4.07 -16.25
C GLU A 41 2.56 -4.63 -15.46
N ALA A 42 1.42 -4.79 -16.12
CA ALA A 42 0.25 -5.41 -15.50
C ALA A 42 0.58 -6.83 -15.03
N ALA A 43 0.04 -7.22 -13.87
CA ALA A 43 0.23 -8.55 -13.33
C ALA A 43 -0.26 -9.62 -14.31
N ASN A 44 0.56 -10.63 -14.52
CA ASN A 44 0.24 -11.77 -15.38
C ASN A 44 0.90 -13.06 -14.83
N THR A 45 0.46 -14.21 -15.29
CA THR A 45 0.94 -15.50 -14.81
C THR A 45 2.18 -16.04 -15.55
N VAL A 46 2.71 -15.28 -16.51
CA VAL A 46 3.85 -15.72 -17.33
C VAL A 46 5.19 -15.30 -16.73
N ASN A 47 5.29 -14.03 -16.32
CA ASN A 47 6.56 -13.44 -15.89
C ASN A 47 6.48 -12.65 -14.59
N ALA A 48 5.30 -12.53 -13.99
CA ALA A 48 5.17 -11.89 -12.69
C ALA A 48 5.46 -12.89 -11.57
N PRO A 49 6.24 -12.48 -10.54
CA PRO A 49 6.48 -13.34 -9.37
C PRO A 49 5.20 -13.51 -8.56
N ASP A 50 5.06 -14.65 -7.87
CA ASP A 50 3.96 -14.84 -6.92
C ASP A 50 4.09 -13.87 -5.75
N SER A 51 3.04 -13.10 -5.49
CA SER A 51 2.97 -12.14 -4.37
C SER A 51 1.90 -12.49 -3.35
N GLY A 52 1.24 -13.64 -3.52
CA GLY A 52 0.08 -14.02 -2.73
C GLY A 52 -1.14 -13.12 -2.98
N THR A 53 -2.12 -13.19 -2.11
CA THR A 53 -3.40 -12.49 -2.26
C THR A 53 -3.26 -10.98 -2.06
N THR A 54 -3.86 -10.19 -2.95
CA THR A 54 -4.06 -8.75 -2.76
C THR A 54 -5.26 -8.54 -1.83
N SER A 55 -5.02 -8.22 -0.57
CA SER A 55 -6.04 -8.12 0.47
C SER A 55 -5.51 -7.40 1.72
N GLY A 56 -6.40 -6.95 2.61
CA GLY A 56 -6.07 -6.49 3.95
C GLY A 56 -5.10 -5.29 4.02
N SER A 57 -5.20 -4.34 3.09
CA SER A 57 -4.36 -3.12 3.04
C SER A 57 -2.85 -3.38 3.01
N ARG A 58 -2.45 -4.54 2.53
CA ARG A 58 -1.06 -5.01 2.61
C ARG A 58 -0.15 -4.54 1.48
N GLN A 59 -0.71 -4.11 0.34
CA GLN A 59 0.11 -3.95 -0.88
C GLN A 59 1.14 -2.83 -0.79
N THR A 60 0.78 -1.66 -0.28
CA THR A 60 1.76 -0.58 -0.11
C THR A 60 2.90 -1.00 0.82
N LEU A 61 2.59 -1.68 1.91
CA LEU A 61 3.60 -2.17 2.86
C LEU A 61 4.38 -3.36 2.29
N VAL A 62 3.70 -4.43 1.89
CA VAL A 62 4.34 -5.70 1.55
C VAL A 62 4.99 -5.63 0.17
N THR A 63 4.20 -5.30 -0.86
CA THR A 63 4.72 -5.20 -2.24
C THR A 63 5.60 -3.98 -2.42
N GLY A 64 5.28 -2.86 -1.76
CA GLY A 64 6.11 -1.66 -1.76
C GLY A 64 7.49 -1.91 -1.14
N GLU A 65 7.58 -2.65 -0.03
CA GLU A 65 8.86 -3.02 0.58
C GLU A 65 9.65 -3.99 -0.31
N ALA A 66 8.99 -4.95 -0.96
CA ALA A 66 9.64 -5.82 -1.95
C ALA A 66 10.21 -5.00 -3.12
N CYS A 67 9.45 -4.03 -3.63
CA CYS A 67 9.90 -3.11 -4.67
C CYS A 67 11.11 -2.29 -4.21
N ARG A 68 11.06 -1.73 -2.99
CA ARG A 68 12.18 -0.99 -2.39
C ARG A 68 13.45 -1.84 -2.31
N ARG A 69 13.34 -3.11 -1.91
CA ARG A 69 14.48 -4.05 -1.86
C ARG A 69 15.05 -4.37 -3.24
N ALA A 70 14.20 -4.45 -4.27
CA ALA A 70 14.66 -4.59 -5.65
C ALA A 70 15.47 -3.36 -6.08
N CYS A 71 14.98 -2.15 -5.78
CA CYS A 71 15.69 -0.90 -6.05
C CYS A 71 17.05 -0.84 -5.32
N GLN A 72 17.13 -1.31 -4.07
CA GLN A 72 18.40 -1.38 -3.34
C GLN A 72 19.43 -2.27 -4.03
N LYS A 73 19.00 -3.42 -4.54
CA LYS A 73 19.90 -4.32 -5.29
C LYS A 73 20.38 -3.68 -6.59
N LEU A 74 19.50 -2.96 -7.28
CA LEU A 74 19.86 -2.20 -8.48
C LEU A 74 20.88 -1.11 -8.13
N LEU A 75 20.65 -0.33 -7.08
CA LEU A 75 21.58 0.70 -6.62
C LEU A 75 22.96 0.13 -6.31
N ALA A 76 23.02 -1.00 -5.60
CA ALA A 76 24.26 -1.69 -5.28
C ALA A 76 24.98 -2.16 -6.55
N ALA A 77 24.26 -2.70 -7.54
CA ALA A 77 24.82 -3.12 -8.81
C ALA A 77 25.33 -1.96 -9.65
N ALA A 78 24.72 -0.80 -9.53
CA ALA A 78 25.16 0.43 -10.19
C ALA A 78 26.34 1.12 -9.45
N GLY A 79 26.83 0.54 -8.36
CA GLY A 79 27.94 1.10 -7.58
C GLY A 79 27.56 2.39 -6.82
N ALA A 80 26.27 2.63 -6.60
CA ALA A 80 25.83 3.79 -5.85
C ALA A 80 26.21 3.69 -4.37
N ASP A 81 26.79 4.76 -3.82
CA ASP A 81 27.00 4.88 -2.37
C ASP A 81 25.67 5.19 -1.69
N VAL A 82 25.04 4.14 -1.19
CA VAL A 82 23.69 4.21 -0.63
C VAL A 82 23.78 4.45 0.86
N ARG A 83 23.33 5.61 1.33
CA ARG A 83 23.23 5.88 2.76
C ARG A 83 22.04 5.12 3.35
N VAL A 84 22.33 4.40 4.42
CA VAL A 84 21.32 3.77 5.25
C VAL A 84 20.78 4.82 6.21
N SER A 85 19.58 5.35 5.95
CA SER A 85 18.90 6.23 6.91
C SER A 85 18.13 5.38 7.89
N ASP A 86 18.43 5.51 9.17
CA ASP A 86 17.69 4.85 10.24
C ASP A 86 16.40 5.63 10.52
N TYR A 87 15.27 5.11 10.03
CA TYR A 87 13.94 5.69 10.29
C TYR A 87 13.42 5.46 11.72
N SER A 88 14.25 4.87 12.60
CA SER A 88 13.89 4.66 14.02
C SER A 88 13.59 5.97 14.76
N GLY A 89 14.01 7.12 14.22
CA GLY A 89 13.82 8.43 14.85
C GLY A 89 12.41 9.01 14.83
N ILE A 90 11.49 8.51 14.00
CA ILE A 90 10.13 9.09 13.91
C ILE A 90 9.19 8.48 14.94
N ALA A 91 9.33 7.20 15.23
CA ALA A 91 8.52 6.53 16.26
C ALA A 91 8.81 7.04 17.69
N HIS A 92 10.05 7.45 17.97
CA HIS A 92 10.44 7.96 19.29
C HIS A 92 10.03 9.43 19.57
N ARG A 93 9.70 10.23 18.55
CA ARG A 93 9.32 11.65 18.79
C ARG A 93 7.87 11.88 19.17
N GLN A 94 7.00 10.87 19.13
CA GLN A 94 5.57 11.03 19.43
C GLN A 94 5.09 10.31 20.70
N GLY A 95 5.96 9.92 21.61
CA GLY A 95 5.54 9.37 22.91
C GLY A 95 4.74 8.07 22.84
N MET A 96 4.82 7.35 21.71
CA MET A 96 4.32 5.99 21.61
C MET A 96 5.35 5.05 22.21
N GLU A 97 5.25 4.82 23.50
CA GLU A 97 5.92 3.68 24.12
C GLU A 97 5.45 2.41 23.38
N SER A 98 6.42 1.58 23.01
CA SER A 98 6.22 0.34 22.30
C SER A 98 5.12 -0.49 22.96
N LEU A 99 4.02 -0.72 22.24
CA LEU A 99 3.07 -1.77 22.61
C LEU A 99 3.84 -3.09 22.73
N PRO A 100 3.66 -3.87 23.80
CA PRO A 100 4.35 -5.14 23.97
C PRO A 100 3.96 -6.07 22.82
N GLY A 101 4.94 -6.48 22.01
CA GLY A 101 4.78 -7.34 20.83
C GLY A 101 5.07 -6.68 19.47
N GLY A 102 5.24 -5.36 19.40
CA GLY A 102 5.66 -4.67 18.19
C GLY A 102 7.16 -4.91 17.92
N ASN A 103 7.49 -5.90 17.11
CA ASN A 103 8.80 -5.98 16.50
C ASN A 103 8.92 -4.81 15.51
N SER A 104 9.41 -3.68 16.00
CA SER A 104 9.89 -2.59 15.16
C SER A 104 11.17 -3.06 14.44
N SER A 105 11.01 -3.91 13.41
CA SER A 105 12.03 -3.99 12.39
C SER A 105 11.96 -2.68 11.63
N GLY A 106 12.69 -1.68 12.15
CA GLY A 106 12.84 -0.40 11.51
C GLY A 106 13.20 -0.64 10.05
N THR A 107 12.36 -0.17 9.15
CA THR A 107 12.66 -0.17 7.72
C THR A 107 13.81 0.81 7.56
N VAL A 108 15.00 0.27 7.42
CA VAL A 108 16.18 1.06 7.12
C VAL A 108 15.96 1.67 5.75
N GLY A 109 15.63 2.95 5.71
CA GLY A 109 15.50 3.70 4.47
C GLY A 109 16.88 3.84 3.84
N THR A 110 17.06 3.27 2.67
CA THR A 110 18.23 3.52 1.83
C THR A 110 17.82 4.58 0.83
N GLU A 111 18.32 5.78 0.98
CA GLU A 111 18.06 6.89 0.06
C GLU A 111 19.38 7.29 -0.61
N LEU A 112 19.31 7.62 -1.88
CA LEU A 112 20.43 8.28 -2.56
C LEU A 112 20.64 9.66 -1.91
N PRO A 113 21.89 10.13 -1.79
CA PRO A 113 22.16 11.49 -1.40
C PRO A 113 21.43 12.48 -2.32
N GLU A 114 20.99 13.61 -1.79
CA GLU A 114 20.36 14.66 -2.58
C GLU A 114 21.30 15.10 -3.70
N GLY A 115 20.79 15.11 -4.95
CA GLY A 115 21.58 15.42 -6.15
C GLY A 115 22.39 14.25 -6.72
N ALA A 116 22.40 13.07 -6.08
CA ALA A 116 23.00 11.89 -6.67
C ALA A 116 22.07 11.30 -7.75
N SER A 117 22.64 10.91 -8.88
CA SER A 117 21.98 10.19 -9.95
C SER A 117 22.64 8.84 -10.17
N VAL A 118 21.85 7.87 -10.58
CA VAL A 118 22.33 6.52 -10.89
C VAL A 118 22.11 6.25 -12.37
N ASP A 119 23.14 5.82 -13.05
CA ASP A 119 23.00 5.36 -14.45
C ASP A 119 22.52 3.91 -14.49
N TRP A 120 21.22 3.71 -14.27
CA TRP A 120 20.61 2.38 -14.39
C TRP A 120 20.59 1.84 -15.83
N ARG A 121 20.74 2.71 -16.83
CA ARG A 121 20.77 2.31 -18.24
C ARG A 121 21.96 1.44 -18.57
N ALA A 122 23.05 1.60 -17.81
CA ALA A 122 24.22 0.71 -17.89
C ALA A 122 23.90 -0.74 -17.45
N LEU A 123 22.77 -0.97 -16.79
CA LEU A 123 22.32 -2.27 -16.32
C LEU A 123 21.27 -2.91 -17.26
N GLU A 124 21.27 -2.51 -18.53
CA GLU A 124 20.33 -3.05 -19.54
C GLU A 124 20.34 -4.58 -19.58
N GLY A 125 19.15 -5.18 -19.61
CA GLY A 125 18.96 -6.62 -19.61
C GLY A 125 19.04 -7.27 -18.22
N GLN A 126 19.42 -6.54 -17.16
CA GLN A 126 19.49 -7.11 -15.82
C GLN A 126 18.14 -7.03 -15.09
N GLU A 127 17.90 -8.04 -14.26
CA GLU A 127 16.70 -8.15 -13.42
C GLU A 127 17.10 -8.17 -11.93
N PHE A 128 16.36 -7.41 -11.13
CA PHE A 128 16.59 -7.30 -9.68
C PHE A 128 15.35 -7.76 -8.92
N TYR A 129 15.47 -8.86 -8.23
CA TYR A 129 14.37 -9.45 -7.45
C TYR A 129 14.38 -8.97 -6.01
N GLY A 130 13.27 -8.37 -5.58
CA GLY A 130 13.00 -8.00 -4.21
C GLY A 130 11.89 -8.84 -3.62
N GLU A 131 12.06 -9.25 -2.37
CA GLU A 131 11.08 -10.05 -1.62
C GLU A 131 10.91 -9.50 -0.21
N TYR A 132 9.68 -9.49 0.25
CA TYR A 132 9.34 -9.18 1.63
C TYR A 132 8.20 -10.08 2.11
N LEU A 133 8.45 -10.79 3.20
CA LEU A 133 7.45 -11.58 3.90
C LEU A 133 7.10 -10.89 5.22
N ALA A 134 5.86 -10.39 5.31
CA ALA A 134 5.35 -9.85 6.57
C ALA A 134 5.18 -10.96 7.60
N LYS A 135 5.64 -10.73 8.82
CA LYS A 135 5.47 -11.69 9.93
C LYS A 135 4.06 -11.55 10.48
N THR A 136 3.24 -12.54 10.18
CA THR A 136 1.85 -12.65 10.66
C THR A 136 1.64 -14.06 11.22
N ASP A 137 0.67 -14.19 12.11
CA ASP A 137 0.25 -15.51 12.59
C ASP A 137 -0.71 -16.16 11.58
N PRO A 138 -0.72 -17.49 11.49
CA PRO A 138 -1.66 -18.21 10.65
C PRO A 138 -3.12 -17.88 11.01
N LEU A 139 -3.98 -17.84 10.01
CA LEU A 139 -5.41 -17.68 10.23
C LEU A 139 -5.93 -18.84 11.11
N GLY A 140 -6.59 -18.48 12.22
CA GLY A 140 -7.10 -19.48 13.18
C GLY A 140 -6.03 -20.08 14.10
N ALA A 141 -4.89 -19.43 14.29
CA ALA A 141 -3.87 -19.85 15.26
C ALA A 141 -4.47 -20.03 16.66
N GLN A 142 -4.54 -21.26 17.13
CA GLN A 142 -5.17 -21.60 18.43
C GLN A 142 -4.23 -21.45 19.62
N ASN A 143 -2.92 -21.37 19.38
CA ASN A 143 -1.89 -21.33 20.42
C ASN A 143 -1.29 -19.94 20.62
N VAL A 144 -1.92 -18.91 20.07
CA VAL A 144 -1.50 -17.52 20.17
C VAL A 144 -2.62 -16.72 20.82
N GLU A 145 -2.36 -16.13 21.98
CA GLU A 145 -3.35 -15.39 22.75
C GLU A 145 -3.90 -14.17 21.98
N ASN A 146 -3.01 -13.47 21.28
CA ASN A 146 -3.35 -12.30 20.46
C ASN A 146 -2.72 -12.44 19.07
N PRO A 147 -3.36 -13.18 18.14
CA PRO A 147 -2.80 -13.42 16.82
C PRO A 147 -2.71 -12.15 15.97
N ILE A 148 -1.55 -11.92 15.38
CA ILE A 148 -1.29 -10.80 14.47
C ILE A 148 -1.62 -11.24 13.05
N SER A 149 -2.76 -10.83 12.53
CA SER A 149 -3.19 -11.15 11.15
C SER A 149 -2.73 -10.11 10.12
N HIS A 150 -2.53 -8.87 10.56
CA HIS A 150 -2.13 -7.74 9.72
C HIS A 150 -1.02 -6.93 10.40
N VAL A 151 -0.17 -6.31 9.59
CA VAL A 151 0.98 -5.51 10.07
C VAL A 151 0.89 -4.03 9.66
N ALA A 152 -0.19 -3.65 8.99
CA ALA A 152 -0.50 -2.27 8.64
C ALA A 152 -1.71 -1.80 9.47
N TYR A 153 -1.57 -0.68 10.15
CA TYR A 153 -2.59 -0.11 11.00
C TYR A 153 -2.95 1.28 10.51
N GLY A 154 -4.25 1.60 10.55
CA GLY A 154 -4.77 2.93 10.27
C GLY A 154 -5.76 3.33 11.36
N TYR A 155 -5.91 4.63 11.56
CA TYR A 155 -6.89 5.19 12.48
C TYR A 155 -7.75 6.19 11.72
N ALA A 156 -9.05 6.19 11.99
CA ALA A 156 -9.97 7.10 11.34
C ALA A 156 -11.03 7.60 12.33
N THR A 157 -11.48 8.82 12.11
CA THR A 157 -12.65 9.40 12.76
C THR A 157 -13.49 10.08 11.70
N HIS A 158 -14.78 9.78 11.67
CA HIS A 158 -15.75 10.40 10.77
C HIS A 158 -16.79 11.14 11.60
N VAL A 159 -17.17 12.34 11.15
CA VAL A 159 -18.26 13.14 11.72
C VAL A 159 -19.29 13.37 10.62
N CYS A 160 -20.52 12.96 10.88
CA CYS A 160 -21.66 13.23 10.00
C CYS A 160 -22.51 14.34 10.60
N VAL A 161 -22.64 15.44 9.91
CA VAL A 161 -23.45 16.59 10.32
C VAL A 161 -24.77 16.56 9.56
N LEU A 162 -25.88 16.61 10.29
CA LEU A 162 -27.22 16.61 9.73
C LEU A 162 -27.85 18.00 9.73
N ASN A 163 -28.74 18.24 8.79
CA ASN A 163 -29.70 19.35 8.82
C ASN A 163 -30.83 19.06 9.80
N ASP A 164 -31.62 20.07 10.14
CA ASP A 164 -32.76 19.93 11.05
C ASP A 164 -33.84 18.95 10.55
N ASP A 165 -33.92 18.73 9.25
CA ASP A 165 -34.82 17.76 8.62
C ASP A 165 -34.25 16.34 8.56
N GLY A 166 -33.04 16.09 9.11
CA GLY A 166 -32.38 14.81 9.15
C GLY A 166 -31.59 14.46 7.89
N THR A 167 -31.55 15.32 6.88
CA THR A 167 -30.72 15.12 5.69
C THR A 167 -29.24 15.37 6.03
N ILE A 168 -28.34 14.68 5.35
CA ILE A 168 -26.91 14.87 5.56
C ILE A 168 -26.48 16.21 4.97
N ARG A 169 -25.87 17.05 5.81
CA ARG A 169 -25.28 18.32 5.38
C ARG A 169 -23.82 18.16 4.98
N GLU A 170 -23.06 17.38 5.76
CA GLU A 170 -21.61 17.28 5.62
C GLU A 170 -21.09 16.00 6.26
N ILE A 171 -20.02 15.46 5.71
CA ILE A 171 -19.26 14.37 6.31
C ILE A 171 -17.79 14.75 6.32
N ASP A 172 -17.23 14.87 7.51
CA ASP A 172 -15.80 15.07 7.72
C ASP A 172 -15.14 13.73 8.00
N ALA A 173 -14.09 13.41 7.24
CA ALA A 173 -13.35 12.17 7.37
C ALA A 173 -11.87 12.45 7.65
N ALA A 174 -11.42 12.17 8.88
CA ALA A 174 -10.03 12.29 9.27
C ALA A 174 -9.38 10.90 9.35
N HIS A 175 -8.30 10.71 8.60
CA HIS A 175 -7.57 9.44 8.53
C HIS A 175 -6.09 9.61 8.83
N PHE A 176 -5.57 8.73 9.67
CA PHE A 176 -4.14 8.57 9.87
C PHE A 176 -3.66 7.34 9.10
N VAL A 177 -2.88 7.57 8.06
CA VAL A 177 -2.34 6.53 7.16
C VAL A 177 -0.80 6.46 7.20
N GLY A 178 -0.17 7.14 8.18
CA GLY A 178 1.27 7.34 8.20
C GLY A 178 1.74 8.30 7.10
N LYS A 179 2.91 8.05 6.52
CA LYS A 179 3.40 8.83 5.38
C LYS A 179 2.69 8.35 4.11
N ALA A 180 1.76 9.15 3.60
CA ALA A 180 1.10 8.85 2.34
C ALA A 180 2.09 8.93 1.17
N ILE A 181 2.24 7.84 0.41
CA ILE A 181 3.07 7.82 -0.81
C ILE A 181 2.37 8.62 -1.92
N ASN A 182 1.06 8.47 -2.03
CA ASN A 182 0.23 9.26 -2.93
C ASN A 182 -0.97 9.83 -2.15
N PRO A 183 -0.89 11.09 -1.67
CA PRO A 183 -1.98 11.72 -0.92
C PRO A 183 -3.30 11.74 -1.68
N LEU A 184 -3.28 12.12 -2.96
CA LEU A 184 -4.49 12.21 -3.80
C LEU A 184 -5.19 10.84 -3.93
N SER A 185 -4.42 9.76 -4.08
CA SER A 185 -4.99 8.41 -4.10
C SER A 185 -5.56 8.00 -2.75
N CYS A 186 -4.96 8.44 -1.64
CA CYS A 186 -5.51 8.19 -0.30
C CYS A 186 -6.85 8.91 -0.11
N GLU A 187 -6.94 10.18 -0.49
CA GLU A 187 -8.19 10.97 -0.47
C GLU A 187 -9.27 10.27 -1.30
N GLY A 188 -8.98 9.90 -2.55
CA GLY A 188 -9.94 9.22 -3.42
C GLY A 188 -10.42 7.87 -2.86
N GLN A 189 -9.57 7.12 -2.13
CA GLN A 189 -9.99 5.89 -1.46
C GLN A 189 -10.90 6.18 -0.26
N ILE A 190 -10.66 7.25 0.49
CA ILE A 190 -11.51 7.68 1.61
C ILE A 190 -12.87 8.14 1.07
N GLU A 191 -12.90 9.00 0.07
CA GLU A 191 -14.13 9.47 -0.57
C GLU A 191 -14.96 8.30 -1.13
N GLY A 192 -14.31 7.35 -1.81
CA GLY A 192 -14.95 6.14 -2.31
C GLY A 192 -15.56 5.29 -1.20
N GLY A 193 -14.85 5.12 -0.09
CA GLY A 193 -15.35 4.41 1.08
C GLY A 193 -16.55 5.09 1.74
N VAL A 194 -16.50 6.41 1.89
CA VAL A 194 -17.63 7.22 2.41
C VAL A 194 -18.83 7.12 1.51
N THR A 195 -18.65 7.24 0.19
CA THR A 195 -19.72 7.13 -0.81
C THR A 195 -20.38 5.76 -0.77
N MET A 196 -19.58 4.69 -0.65
CA MET A 196 -20.08 3.32 -0.51
C MET A 196 -20.93 3.17 0.77
N ALA A 197 -20.46 3.71 1.89
CA ALA A 197 -21.17 3.66 3.16
C ALA A 197 -22.50 4.44 3.10
N LEU A 198 -22.53 5.57 2.41
CA LEU A 198 -23.74 6.34 2.17
C LEU A 198 -24.75 5.54 1.31
N GLY A 199 -24.28 4.95 0.22
CA GLY A 199 -25.12 4.09 -0.61
C GLY A 199 -25.75 2.96 0.19
N PHE A 200 -24.92 2.25 0.96
CA PHE A 200 -25.37 1.14 1.81
C PHE A 200 -26.37 1.59 2.86
N THR A 201 -26.22 2.79 3.43
CA THR A 201 -27.09 3.30 4.49
C THR A 201 -28.39 3.88 3.97
N LEU A 202 -28.37 4.60 2.85
CA LEU A 202 -29.49 5.41 2.40
C LEU A 202 -30.29 4.81 1.23
N THR A 203 -29.65 4.03 0.38
CA THR A 203 -30.26 3.60 -0.89
C THR A 203 -30.30 2.08 -1.08
N GLU A 204 -29.33 1.35 -0.52
CA GLU A 204 -29.28 -0.09 -0.72
C GLU A 204 -30.21 -0.82 0.26
N HIS A 205 -31.06 -1.67 -0.26
CA HIS A 205 -31.95 -2.53 0.50
C HIS A 205 -31.65 -3.99 0.21
N TYR A 206 -31.19 -4.72 1.22
CA TYR A 206 -30.84 -6.14 1.10
C TYR A 206 -31.73 -6.98 2.02
N PRO A 207 -32.97 -7.29 1.59
CA PRO A 207 -33.90 -8.00 2.43
C PRO A 207 -33.47 -9.46 2.65
N LEU A 208 -33.52 -9.89 3.90
CA LEU A 208 -33.28 -11.27 4.31
C LEU A 208 -34.59 -11.89 4.83
N TYR A 209 -34.93 -13.06 4.33
CA TYR A 209 -35.99 -13.91 4.89
C TYR A 209 -35.35 -15.18 5.44
N ASP A 210 -35.53 -15.46 6.71
CA ASP A 210 -34.89 -16.59 7.40
C ASP A 210 -33.38 -16.70 7.16
N CYS A 211 -32.68 -15.55 7.22
CA CYS A 211 -31.26 -15.42 6.92
C CYS A 211 -30.88 -15.75 5.45
N ILE A 212 -31.83 -15.87 4.57
CA ILE A 212 -31.60 -16.09 3.13
C ILE A 212 -31.83 -14.78 2.38
N PRO A 213 -30.87 -14.29 1.58
CA PRO A 213 -31.06 -13.12 0.74
C PRO A 213 -32.21 -13.34 -0.26
N SER A 214 -33.18 -12.44 -0.29
CA SER A 214 -34.28 -12.46 -1.25
C SER A 214 -34.10 -11.52 -2.43
N ALA A 215 -33.08 -10.64 -2.37
CA ALA A 215 -32.75 -9.72 -3.46
C ALA A 215 -32.32 -10.51 -4.70
N ARG A 216 -32.84 -10.13 -5.87
CA ARG A 216 -32.39 -10.67 -7.14
C ARG A 216 -31.15 -9.92 -7.60
N PHE A 217 -30.27 -10.61 -8.31
CA PHE A 217 -29.09 -9.98 -8.92
C PHE A 217 -29.48 -8.76 -9.77
N GLY A 218 -28.84 -7.62 -9.53
CA GLY A 218 -29.11 -6.37 -10.24
C GLY A 218 -30.34 -5.57 -9.75
N THR A 219 -30.93 -5.95 -8.61
CA THR A 219 -32.11 -5.26 -8.02
C THR A 219 -31.83 -4.60 -6.67
N LEU A 220 -30.56 -4.30 -6.40
CA LEU A 220 -30.14 -3.51 -5.23
C LEU A 220 -30.30 -2.03 -5.59
N GLY A 221 -31.30 -1.37 -5.06
CA GLY A 221 -31.55 0.05 -5.29
C GLY A 221 -32.93 0.43 -4.88
#